data_1cd978e23a11f73e0e448ad442b7a074
#
_entry.id   1cd978e23a11f73e0e448ad442b7a074
#
_cell.length_a   1.000
_cell.length_b   1.000
_cell.length_c   1.000
_cell.angle_alpha   90.00
_cell.angle_beta   90.00
_cell.angle_gamma   90.00
#
_symmetry.space_group_name_H-M   'P 1'
#
loop_
_entity.id
_entity.type
_entity.pdbx_description
1 polymer ?
#
loop_
_entity_poly.entity_id
_entity_poly.type
_entity_poly.pdbx_seq_one_letter_code
_entity_poly.pdbx_strand_id
1 'polypeptide(L)'
;MRLSWSRVGATAILALFVGAGAGCSLVNKIRAKNELNETARAYREGHFEEAEQHAKRALSLDPDNKTAAVFIARVTHQQYKPGIDSPENVQKARDAIEAYRHILEKDPNNDEAYKAISVLYSAIKDDTKLREWILKRANDSSMSNEKRAEAYAILGGKDWDCSFRITELPDVKVTSNEGGKPSLVYKKPKDPKDFENAQKCVIRGLEECETAIKLDPNNESAWSYKTNLLLEAAKLAEMDGQADQKAQYQKQAEVAGKRAATLAEERRKKEEAAEAAAASPTP
;
A
#
# COMPACT_ATOMS: atom_id res chain seq x y z
N MET A 1 -73.43 25.79 -10.27
CA MET A 1 -72.23 25.14 -9.70
C MET A 1 -71.63 24.17 -10.73
N ARG A 2 -70.56 24.54 -11.42
CA ARG A 2 -69.85 23.65 -12.33
C ARG A 2 -68.53 23.25 -11.62
N LEU A 3 -68.47 22.03 -11.08
CA LEU A 3 -67.25 21.48 -10.55
C LEU A 3 -66.30 21.06 -11.71
N SER A 4 -65.10 21.62 -11.75
CA SER A 4 -64.09 21.33 -12.75
C SER A 4 -63.43 19.97 -12.48
N TRP A 5 -63.73 19.01 -13.31
CA TRP A 5 -63.15 17.65 -13.30
C TRP A 5 -61.65 17.58 -13.77
N SER A 6 -61.07 18.71 -14.11
CA SER A 6 -59.74 18.77 -14.70
C SER A 6 -58.54 18.75 -13.68
N ARG A 7 -58.81 18.89 -12.38
CA ARG A 7 -57.74 18.91 -11.36
C ARG A 7 -57.45 17.57 -10.67
N VAL A 8 -58.38 16.62 -10.75
CA VAL A 8 -58.19 15.29 -10.13
C VAL A 8 -57.42 14.33 -11.00
N GLY A 9 -57.47 14.48 -12.33
CA GLY A 9 -56.73 13.63 -13.26
C GLY A 9 -55.22 13.89 -13.31
N ALA A 10 -54.77 15.12 -13.07
CA ALA A 10 -53.36 15.49 -13.15
C ALA A 10 -52.56 15.01 -11.93
N THR A 11 -53.17 14.96 -10.75
CA THR A 11 -52.53 14.48 -9.52
C THR A 11 -52.38 12.95 -9.47
N ALA A 12 -53.32 12.20 -10.04
CA ALA A 12 -53.26 10.74 -10.11
C ALA A 12 -52.19 10.25 -11.10
N ILE A 13 -51.95 10.94 -12.21
CA ILE A 13 -50.90 10.58 -13.19
C ILE A 13 -49.50 10.90 -12.63
N LEU A 14 -49.34 11.98 -11.88
CA LEU A 14 -48.05 12.31 -11.27
C LEU A 14 -47.66 11.31 -10.17
N ALA A 15 -48.61 10.79 -9.39
CA ALA A 15 -48.37 9.77 -8.36
C ALA A 15 -47.99 8.39 -8.96
N LEU A 16 -48.51 8.05 -10.15
CA LEU A 16 -48.16 6.81 -10.85
C LEU A 16 -46.74 6.84 -11.45
N PHE A 17 -46.22 7.99 -11.88
CA PHE A 17 -44.86 8.12 -12.40
C PHE A 17 -43.78 8.05 -11.31
N VAL A 18 -44.07 8.56 -10.11
CA VAL A 18 -43.13 8.46 -8.96
C VAL A 18 -43.04 7.03 -8.41
N GLY A 19 -44.14 6.26 -8.45
CA GLY A 19 -44.17 4.87 -8.01
C GLY A 19 -43.43 3.89 -8.96
N ALA A 20 -43.41 4.18 -10.27
CA ALA A 20 -42.74 3.33 -11.24
C ALA A 20 -41.19 3.40 -11.14
N GLY A 21 -40.64 4.58 -10.80
CA GLY A 21 -39.20 4.74 -10.64
C GLY A 21 -38.62 4.03 -9.41
N ALA A 22 -39.34 4.05 -8.30
CA ALA A 22 -38.91 3.39 -7.05
C ALA A 22 -39.00 1.86 -7.14
N GLY A 23 -40.01 1.32 -7.86
CA GLY A 23 -40.14 -0.12 -8.07
C GLY A 23 -39.01 -0.74 -8.90
N CYS A 24 -38.57 -0.04 -9.96
CA CYS A 24 -37.48 -0.48 -10.80
C CYS A 24 -36.14 -0.53 -10.03
N SER A 25 -35.87 0.45 -9.17
CA SER A 25 -34.65 0.48 -8.35
C SER A 25 -34.57 -0.70 -7.37
N LEU A 26 -35.66 -1.04 -6.70
CA LEU A 26 -35.73 -2.16 -5.77
C LEU A 26 -35.52 -3.50 -6.49
N VAL A 27 -36.16 -3.70 -7.64
CA VAL A 27 -35.97 -4.91 -8.47
C VAL A 27 -34.52 -5.04 -8.93
N ASN A 28 -33.90 -3.95 -9.36
CA ASN A 28 -32.50 -3.95 -9.78
C ASN A 28 -31.55 -4.29 -8.63
N LYS A 29 -31.79 -3.80 -7.41
CA LYS A 29 -31.00 -4.18 -6.23
C LYS A 29 -31.11 -5.66 -5.89
N ILE A 30 -32.32 -6.25 -6.01
CA ILE A 30 -32.50 -7.70 -5.81
C ILE A 30 -31.74 -8.50 -6.87
N ARG A 31 -31.83 -8.09 -8.14
CA ARG A 31 -31.08 -8.72 -9.23
C ARG A 31 -29.56 -8.58 -9.03
N ALA A 32 -29.08 -7.41 -8.64
CA ALA A 32 -27.69 -7.18 -8.31
C ALA A 32 -27.21 -8.11 -7.19
N LYS A 33 -28.03 -8.33 -6.14
CA LYS A 33 -27.70 -9.28 -5.07
C LYS A 33 -27.59 -10.71 -5.58
N ASN A 34 -28.45 -11.15 -6.50
CA ASN A 34 -28.38 -12.47 -7.10
C ASN A 34 -27.08 -12.62 -7.94
N GLU A 35 -26.73 -11.61 -8.75
CA GLU A 35 -25.46 -11.60 -9.49
C GLU A 35 -24.25 -11.66 -8.54
N LEU A 36 -24.29 -11.00 -7.38
CA LEU A 36 -23.25 -11.09 -6.36
C LEU A 36 -23.12 -12.47 -5.73
N ASN A 37 -24.22 -13.20 -5.54
CA ASN A 37 -24.19 -14.57 -5.07
C ASN A 37 -23.50 -15.49 -6.09
N GLU A 38 -23.80 -15.31 -7.39
CA GLU A 38 -23.12 -16.03 -8.47
C GLU A 38 -21.64 -15.64 -8.56
N THR A 39 -21.32 -14.35 -8.42
CA THR A 39 -19.94 -13.87 -8.30
C THR A 39 -19.19 -14.60 -7.19
N ALA A 40 -19.77 -14.67 -6.00
CA ALA A 40 -19.13 -15.32 -4.85
C ALA A 40 -18.97 -16.84 -5.05
N ARG A 41 -19.89 -17.49 -5.76
CA ARG A 41 -19.79 -18.90 -6.12
C ARG A 41 -18.65 -19.14 -7.10
N ALA A 42 -18.69 -18.47 -8.25
CA ALA A 42 -17.67 -18.59 -9.28
C ALA A 42 -16.25 -18.24 -8.76
N TYR A 43 -16.16 -17.22 -7.88
CA TYR A 43 -14.89 -16.87 -7.22
C TYR A 43 -14.32 -18.01 -6.36
N ARG A 44 -15.16 -18.68 -5.55
CA ARG A 44 -14.73 -19.81 -4.71
C ARG A 44 -14.31 -21.01 -5.54
N GLU A 45 -14.94 -21.21 -6.70
CA GLU A 45 -14.63 -22.28 -7.65
C GLU A 45 -13.39 -21.97 -8.53
N GLY A 46 -12.84 -20.74 -8.44
CA GLY A 46 -11.69 -20.32 -9.22
C GLY A 46 -12.02 -19.89 -10.65
N HIS A 47 -13.31 -19.76 -10.98
CA HIS A 47 -13.80 -19.30 -12.29
C HIS A 47 -13.81 -17.77 -12.35
N PHE A 48 -12.61 -17.17 -12.33
CA PHE A 48 -12.47 -15.72 -12.15
C PHE A 48 -13.08 -14.89 -13.29
N GLU A 49 -13.01 -15.33 -14.53
CA GLU A 49 -13.63 -14.63 -15.67
C GLU A 49 -15.16 -14.60 -15.58
N GLU A 50 -15.78 -15.70 -15.16
CA GLU A 50 -17.22 -15.80 -14.91
C GLU A 50 -17.62 -14.91 -13.72
N ALA A 51 -16.86 -14.98 -12.62
CA ALA A 51 -17.07 -14.14 -11.45
C ALA A 51 -17.01 -12.64 -11.80
N GLU A 52 -16.06 -12.23 -12.65
CA GLU A 52 -15.96 -10.85 -13.12
C GLU A 52 -17.20 -10.41 -13.90
N GLN A 53 -17.71 -11.25 -14.80
CA GLN A 53 -18.91 -10.94 -15.57
C GLN A 53 -20.14 -10.77 -14.68
N HIS A 54 -20.33 -11.63 -13.67
CA HIS A 54 -21.40 -11.50 -12.69
C HIS A 54 -21.25 -10.23 -11.86
N ALA A 55 -20.05 -9.91 -11.38
CA ALA A 55 -19.80 -8.69 -10.64
C ALA A 55 -20.07 -7.40 -11.46
N LYS A 56 -19.69 -7.39 -12.73
CA LYS A 56 -19.99 -6.29 -13.67
C LYS A 56 -21.50 -6.13 -13.90
N ARG A 57 -22.23 -7.23 -14.04
CA ARG A 57 -23.71 -7.19 -14.13
C ARG A 57 -24.32 -6.65 -12.84
N ALA A 58 -23.84 -7.07 -11.67
CA ALA A 58 -24.30 -6.54 -10.40
C ALA A 58 -24.08 -5.02 -10.31
N LEU A 59 -22.91 -4.52 -10.70
CA LEU A 59 -22.60 -3.09 -10.68
C LEU A 59 -23.45 -2.30 -11.71
N SER A 60 -23.76 -2.89 -12.88
CA SER A 60 -24.64 -2.24 -13.87
C SER A 60 -26.08 -2.10 -13.38
N LEU A 61 -26.54 -3.04 -12.57
CA LEU A 61 -27.89 -3.02 -11.96
C LEU A 61 -27.96 -2.08 -10.74
N ASP A 62 -26.87 -1.96 -10.00
CA ASP A 62 -26.75 -1.11 -8.82
C ASP A 62 -25.38 -0.41 -8.82
N PRO A 63 -25.24 0.75 -9.50
CA PRO A 63 -23.95 1.43 -9.70
C PRO A 63 -23.24 1.88 -8.42
N ASP A 64 -23.99 1.99 -7.31
CA ASP A 64 -23.43 2.35 -6.00
C ASP A 64 -23.11 1.15 -5.12
N ASN A 65 -23.19 -0.06 -5.67
CA ASN A 65 -22.92 -1.29 -4.95
C ASN A 65 -21.43 -1.47 -4.64
N LYS A 66 -21.04 -1.11 -3.42
CA LYS A 66 -19.64 -1.21 -2.97
C LYS A 66 -19.11 -2.65 -3.03
N THR A 67 -19.98 -3.64 -2.74
CA THR A 67 -19.59 -5.05 -2.77
C THR A 67 -19.26 -5.51 -4.19
N ALA A 68 -20.04 -5.09 -5.19
CA ALA A 68 -19.76 -5.38 -6.59
C ALA A 68 -18.42 -4.78 -7.03
N ALA A 69 -18.14 -3.52 -6.68
CA ALA A 69 -16.86 -2.89 -6.98
C ALA A 69 -15.67 -3.64 -6.36
N VAL A 70 -15.79 -4.06 -5.09
CA VAL A 70 -14.75 -4.85 -4.41
C VAL A 70 -14.56 -6.21 -5.08
N PHE A 71 -15.63 -6.91 -5.46
CA PHE A 71 -15.51 -8.16 -6.18
C PHE A 71 -14.82 -7.99 -7.53
N ILE A 72 -15.19 -6.98 -8.33
CA ILE A 72 -14.50 -6.71 -9.60
C ILE A 72 -12.99 -6.55 -9.36
N ALA A 73 -12.59 -5.72 -8.41
CA ALA A 73 -11.16 -5.49 -8.13
C ALA A 73 -10.44 -6.78 -7.70
N ARG A 74 -11.04 -7.57 -6.82
CA ARG A 74 -10.45 -8.84 -6.35
C ARG A 74 -10.36 -9.89 -7.44
N VAL A 75 -11.42 -10.07 -8.24
CA VAL A 75 -11.43 -11.07 -9.33
C VAL A 75 -10.42 -10.71 -10.42
N THR A 76 -10.37 -9.43 -10.82
CA THR A 76 -9.39 -8.95 -11.80
C THR A 76 -7.96 -9.14 -11.26
N HIS A 77 -7.73 -8.88 -9.96
CA HIS A 77 -6.45 -9.15 -9.33
C HIS A 77 -6.07 -10.63 -9.38
N GLN A 78 -7.01 -11.55 -9.14
CA GLN A 78 -6.74 -13.00 -9.19
C GLN A 78 -6.39 -13.52 -10.60
N GLN A 79 -6.76 -12.80 -11.64
CA GLN A 79 -6.36 -13.13 -13.01
C GLN A 79 -4.90 -12.79 -13.32
N TYR A 80 -4.28 -11.89 -12.56
CA TYR A 80 -2.85 -11.60 -12.66
C TYR A 80 -2.02 -12.74 -12.05
N LYS A 81 -1.01 -13.21 -12.78
CA LYS A 81 -0.10 -14.27 -12.34
C LYS A 81 1.28 -13.69 -12.05
N PRO A 82 1.70 -13.58 -10.77
CA PRO A 82 3.01 -13.05 -10.42
C PRO A 82 4.15 -13.84 -11.10
N GLY A 83 5.18 -13.12 -11.55
CA GLY A 83 6.35 -13.72 -12.19
C GLY A 83 6.23 -14.01 -13.68
N ILE A 84 5.06 -13.74 -14.29
CA ILE A 84 4.87 -13.84 -15.75
C ILE A 84 4.89 -12.44 -16.34
N ASP A 85 5.96 -12.10 -17.07
CA ASP A 85 6.19 -10.76 -17.63
C ASP A 85 5.59 -10.62 -19.07
N SER A 86 4.48 -11.32 -19.39
CA SER A 86 3.80 -11.11 -20.68
C SER A 86 2.99 -9.82 -20.67
N PRO A 87 2.87 -9.11 -21.84
CA PRO A 87 2.08 -7.89 -21.94
C PRO A 87 0.63 -8.07 -21.47
N GLU A 88 0.01 -9.20 -21.78
CA GLU A 88 -1.37 -9.53 -21.41
C GLU A 88 -1.51 -9.69 -19.90
N ASN A 89 -0.52 -10.34 -19.26
CA ASN A 89 -0.54 -10.52 -17.80
C ASN A 89 -0.28 -9.21 -17.05
N VAL A 90 0.65 -8.39 -17.55
CA VAL A 90 0.88 -7.04 -17.01
C VAL A 90 -0.37 -6.17 -17.16
N GLN A 91 -1.12 -6.31 -18.29
CA GLN A 91 -2.37 -5.58 -18.46
C GLN A 91 -3.42 -5.99 -17.42
N LYS A 92 -3.55 -7.28 -17.06
CA LYS A 92 -4.43 -7.72 -15.98
C LYS A 92 -4.11 -7.07 -14.65
N ALA A 93 -2.81 -6.89 -14.33
CA ALA A 93 -2.42 -6.15 -13.14
C ALA A 93 -2.84 -4.66 -13.22
N ARG A 94 -2.71 -4.03 -14.38
CA ARG A 94 -3.15 -2.64 -14.59
C ARG A 94 -4.66 -2.49 -14.48
N ASP A 95 -5.42 -3.43 -15.04
CA ASP A 95 -6.88 -3.44 -14.94
C ASP A 95 -7.33 -3.60 -13.47
N ALA A 96 -6.64 -4.44 -12.69
CA ALA A 96 -6.89 -4.56 -11.26
C ALA A 96 -6.57 -3.26 -10.50
N ILE A 97 -5.47 -2.58 -10.83
CA ILE A 97 -5.12 -1.27 -10.26
C ILE A 97 -6.24 -0.26 -10.51
N GLU A 98 -6.77 -0.17 -11.72
CA GLU A 98 -7.88 0.74 -12.03
C GLU A 98 -9.16 0.37 -11.27
N ALA A 99 -9.47 -0.92 -11.14
CA ALA A 99 -10.62 -1.37 -10.34
C ALA A 99 -10.48 -0.99 -8.86
N TYR A 100 -9.28 -1.11 -8.26
CA TYR A 100 -9.02 -0.64 -6.89
C TYR A 100 -9.06 0.89 -6.78
N ARG A 101 -8.65 1.65 -7.81
CA ARG A 101 -8.78 3.11 -7.83
C ARG A 101 -10.23 3.56 -7.75
N HIS A 102 -11.15 2.89 -8.46
CA HIS A 102 -12.58 3.18 -8.37
C HIS A 102 -13.15 2.97 -6.95
N ILE A 103 -12.60 2.02 -6.18
CA ILE A 103 -12.97 1.89 -4.76
C ILE A 103 -12.52 3.13 -3.99
N LEU A 104 -11.29 3.60 -4.22
CA LEU A 104 -10.72 4.76 -3.53
C LEU A 104 -11.37 6.10 -3.92
N GLU A 105 -11.98 6.21 -5.09
CA GLU A 105 -12.79 7.38 -5.47
C GLU A 105 -14.02 7.56 -4.54
N LYS A 106 -14.63 6.44 -4.11
CA LYS A 106 -15.79 6.43 -3.21
C LYS A 106 -15.43 6.30 -1.73
N ASP A 107 -14.28 5.70 -1.43
CA ASP A 107 -13.74 5.51 -0.09
C ASP A 107 -12.22 5.75 -0.07
N PRO A 108 -11.77 7.01 0.01
CA PRO A 108 -10.35 7.37 -0.01
C PRO A 108 -9.53 6.74 1.12
N ASN A 109 -10.19 6.32 2.21
CA ASN A 109 -9.58 5.70 3.37
C ASN A 109 -9.50 4.17 3.31
N ASN A 110 -9.85 3.55 2.19
CA ASN A 110 -9.81 2.10 2.01
C ASN A 110 -8.37 1.59 1.92
N ASP A 111 -7.84 1.12 3.05
CA ASP A 111 -6.46 0.66 3.16
C ASP A 111 -6.19 -0.62 2.37
N GLU A 112 -7.20 -1.50 2.21
CA GLU A 112 -7.06 -2.72 1.39
C GLU A 112 -6.81 -2.35 -0.07
N ALA A 113 -7.63 -1.47 -0.64
CA ALA A 113 -7.46 -1.01 -2.02
C ALA A 113 -6.13 -0.28 -2.23
N TYR A 114 -5.72 0.58 -1.27
CA TYR A 114 -4.43 1.26 -1.34
C TYR A 114 -3.25 0.27 -1.36
N LYS A 115 -3.26 -0.71 -0.45
CA LYS A 115 -2.20 -1.73 -0.35
C LYS A 115 -2.18 -2.63 -1.57
N ALA A 116 -3.34 -3.04 -2.09
CA ALA A 116 -3.42 -3.85 -3.31
C ALA A 116 -2.78 -3.16 -4.53
N ILE A 117 -3.01 -1.86 -4.72
CA ILE A 117 -2.36 -1.08 -5.78
C ILE A 117 -0.84 -1.05 -5.60
N SER A 118 -0.35 -0.85 -4.37
CA SER A 118 1.08 -0.86 -4.08
C SER A 118 1.73 -2.20 -4.39
N VAL A 119 1.07 -3.30 -4.01
CA VAL A 119 1.53 -4.68 -4.30
C VAL A 119 1.58 -4.93 -5.81
N LEU A 120 0.55 -4.53 -6.54
CA LEU A 120 0.48 -4.72 -8.00
C LEU A 120 1.57 -3.93 -8.73
N TYR A 121 1.79 -2.64 -8.39
CA TYR A 121 2.90 -1.88 -8.98
C TYR A 121 4.25 -2.52 -8.70
N SER A 122 4.47 -3.01 -7.47
CA SER A 122 5.70 -3.74 -7.12
C SER A 122 5.84 -5.03 -7.91
N ALA A 123 4.74 -5.78 -8.08
CA ALA A 123 4.74 -7.08 -8.77
C ALA A 123 5.04 -6.96 -10.26
N ILE A 124 4.58 -5.88 -10.92
CA ILE A 124 4.93 -5.58 -12.33
C ILE A 124 6.23 -4.77 -12.46
N LYS A 125 6.97 -4.58 -11.39
CA LYS A 125 8.27 -3.86 -11.34
C LYS A 125 8.18 -2.40 -11.86
N ASP A 126 7.02 -1.75 -11.70
CA ASP A 126 6.83 -0.33 -12.04
C ASP A 126 7.16 0.54 -10.83
N ASP A 127 8.46 0.59 -10.49
CA ASP A 127 8.95 1.31 -9.31
C ASP A 127 8.66 2.81 -9.35
N THR A 128 8.60 3.39 -10.56
CA THR A 128 8.24 4.79 -10.75
C THR A 128 6.80 5.04 -10.32
N LYS A 129 5.85 4.25 -10.83
CA LYS A 129 4.44 4.36 -10.46
C LYS A 129 4.18 4.01 -9.01
N LEU A 130 4.90 3.02 -8.48
CA LEU A 130 4.83 2.67 -7.07
C LEU A 130 5.23 3.85 -6.19
N ARG A 131 6.37 4.51 -6.50
CA ARG A 131 6.82 5.67 -5.74
C ARG A 131 5.85 6.86 -5.84
N GLU A 132 5.37 7.17 -7.03
CA GLU A 132 4.36 8.22 -7.25
C GLU A 132 3.09 7.93 -6.43
N TRP A 133 2.65 6.67 -6.41
CA TRP A 133 1.48 6.23 -5.68
C TRP A 133 1.62 6.42 -4.15
N ILE A 134 2.76 6.02 -3.60
CA ILE A 134 3.04 6.16 -2.17
C ILE A 134 3.18 7.65 -1.81
N LEU A 135 3.89 8.45 -2.63
CA LEU A 135 4.04 9.89 -2.43
C LEU A 135 2.71 10.63 -2.44
N LYS A 136 1.76 10.20 -3.28
CA LYS A 136 0.42 10.79 -3.29
C LYS A 136 -0.24 10.70 -1.92
N ARG A 137 -0.20 9.54 -1.25
CA ARG A 137 -0.75 9.37 0.11
C ARG A 137 0.08 10.10 1.15
N ALA A 138 1.41 10.05 1.06
CA ALA A 138 2.31 10.71 2.00
C ALA A 138 2.07 12.24 2.07
N ASN A 139 1.76 12.84 0.91
CA ASN A 139 1.54 14.28 0.77
C ASN A 139 0.06 14.71 0.94
N ASP A 140 -0.87 13.78 1.06
CA ASP A 140 -2.30 14.09 1.16
C ASP A 140 -2.64 14.59 2.56
N SER A 141 -2.86 15.89 2.70
CA SER A 141 -3.21 16.52 3.98
C SER A 141 -4.60 16.13 4.51
N SER A 142 -5.45 15.50 3.71
CA SER A 142 -6.74 14.96 4.14
C SER A 142 -6.61 13.62 4.89
N MET A 143 -5.46 12.95 4.74
CA MET A 143 -5.14 11.73 5.47
C MET A 143 -4.64 12.02 6.88
N SER A 144 -4.85 11.07 7.80
CA SER A 144 -4.29 11.20 9.15
C SER A 144 -2.76 11.18 9.13
N ASN A 145 -2.15 11.78 10.17
CA ASN A 145 -0.69 11.83 10.27
C ASN A 145 -0.08 10.42 10.33
N GLU A 146 -0.75 9.46 10.96
CA GLU A 146 -0.29 8.07 11.04
C GLU A 146 -0.21 7.43 9.64
N LYS A 147 -1.24 7.60 8.80
CA LYS A 147 -1.25 7.07 7.44
C LYS A 147 -0.21 7.72 6.54
N ARG A 148 0.00 9.01 6.71
CA ARG A 148 1.05 9.75 5.99
C ARG A 148 2.43 9.32 6.45
N ALA A 149 2.64 9.13 7.75
CA ALA A 149 3.88 8.63 8.33
C ALA A 149 4.19 7.21 7.84
N GLU A 150 3.19 6.31 7.80
CA GLU A 150 3.33 4.97 7.23
C GLU A 150 3.82 5.04 5.77
N ALA A 151 3.22 5.91 4.95
CA ALA A 151 3.62 6.08 3.56
C ALA A 151 5.07 6.60 3.42
N TYR A 152 5.48 7.59 4.21
CA TYR A 152 6.86 8.06 4.24
C TYR A 152 7.83 6.99 4.74
N ALA A 153 7.47 6.19 5.74
CA ALA A 153 8.31 5.08 6.22
C ALA A 153 8.52 4.02 5.12
N ILE A 154 7.48 3.70 4.33
CA ILE A 154 7.60 2.78 3.19
C ILE A 154 8.57 3.34 2.14
N LEU A 155 8.54 4.64 1.85
CA LEU A 155 9.49 5.29 0.94
C LEU A 155 10.91 5.18 1.47
N GLY A 156 11.13 5.49 2.75
CA GLY A 156 12.43 5.31 3.41
C GLY A 156 12.95 3.87 3.33
N GLY A 157 12.05 2.88 3.49
CA GLY A 157 12.38 1.46 3.31
C GLY A 157 12.79 1.11 1.88
N LYS A 158 12.15 1.70 0.88
CA LYS A 158 12.53 1.55 -0.53
C LYS A 158 13.90 2.15 -0.83
N ASP A 159 14.19 3.29 -0.23
CA ASP A 159 15.48 3.94 -0.39
C ASP A 159 16.59 3.23 0.38
N TRP A 160 16.30 2.63 1.52
CA TRP A 160 17.22 1.70 2.16
C TRP A 160 17.56 0.50 1.25
N ASP A 161 16.56 -0.17 0.69
CA ASP A 161 16.74 -1.31 -0.23
C ASP A 161 17.58 -0.91 -1.46
N CYS A 162 17.38 0.31 -1.98
CA CYS A 162 18.16 0.86 -3.07
C CYS A 162 19.69 0.91 -2.74
N SER A 163 20.06 1.46 -1.58
CA SER A 163 21.46 1.51 -1.15
C SER A 163 22.00 0.14 -0.78
N PHE A 164 21.19 -0.64 -0.04
CA PHE A 164 21.57 -1.96 0.45
C PHE A 164 21.98 -2.92 -0.68
N ARG A 165 21.24 -2.95 -1.77
CA ARG A 165 21.58 -3.79 -2.93
C ARG A 165 22.95 -3.46 -3.53
N ILE A 166 23.35 -2.21 -3.46
CA ILE A 166 24.67 -1.77 -3.97
C ILE A 166 25.76 -2.12 -2.96
N THR A 167 25.55 -1.83 -1.68
CA THR A 167 26.57 -2.05 -0.64
C THR A 167 26.80 -3.51 -0.32
N GLU A 168 25.87 -4.41 -0.65
CA GLU A 168 26.01 -5.86 -0.47
C GLU A 168 26.55 -6.61 -1.71
N LEU A 169 26.93 -5.88 -2.78
CA LEU A 169 27.59 -6.52 -3.93
C LEU A 169 28.90 -7.19 -3.50
N PRO A 170 29.25 -8.37 -4.10
CA PRO A 170 30.41 -9.15 -3.69
C PRO A 170 31.76 -8.42 -3.86
N ASP A 171 31.82 -7.43 -4.74
CA ASP A 171 33.03 -6.62 -4.96
C ASP A 171 33.04 -5.32 -4.13
N VAL A 172 31.96 -5.02 -3.47
CA VAL A 172 31.79 -3.88 -2.55
C VAL A 172 31.99 -4.31 -1.10
N LYS A 173 31.28 -5.33 -0.66
CA LYS A 173 31.43 -5.95 0.66
C LYS A 173 32.47 -7.07 0.63
N VAL A 174 33.64 -6.80 1.14
CA VAL A 174 34.76 -7.73 1.09
C VAL A 174 35.28 -8.08 2.48
N THR A 175 35.88 -9.26 2.61
CA THR A 175 36.58 -9.64 3.84
C THR A 175 38.01 -9.19 3.75
N SER A 176 38.49 -8.39 4.72
CA SER A 176 39.90 -8.04 4.91
C SER A 176 40.50 -8.87 6.04
N ASN A 177 41.77 -9.32 5.85
CA ASN A 177 42.53 -10.00 6.87
C ASN A 177 43.66 -9.10 7.44
N GLU A 178 43.54 -7.80 7.25
CA GLU A 178 44.47 -6.84 7.81
C GLU A 178 44.41 -6.86 9.35
N GLY A 179 45.56 -6.95 10.00
CA GLY A 179 45.62 -7.06 11.47
C GLY A 179 45.37 -8.46 12.04
N GLY A 180 45.37 -9.53 11.20
CA GLY A 180 45.30 -10.94 11.62
C GLY A 180 43.93 -11.44 12.08
N LYS A 181 42.90 -10.61 11.99
CA LYS A 181 41.48 -11.01 12.22
C LYS A 181 40.64 -10.67 10.99
N PRO A 182 39.80 -11.62 10.51
CA PRO A 182 38.86 -11.31 9.43
C PRO A 182 37.89 -10.20 9.85
N SER A 183 37.81 -9.17 9.03
CA SER A 183 36.83 -8.07 9.20
C SER A 183 36.14 -7.76 7.89
N LEU A 184 34.87 -7.34 7.98
CA LEU A 184 34.13 -6.85 6.81
C LEU A 184 34.51 -5.41 6.58
N VAL A 185 34.91 -5.10 5.33
CA VAL A 185 35.18 -3.73 4.86
C VAL A 185 34.40 -3.44 3.61
N TYR A 186 34.01 -2.17 3.43
CA TYR A 186 33.24 -1.72 2.29
C TYR A 186 34.13 -0.89 1.36
N LYS A 187 34.19 -1.28 0.08
CA LYS A 187 34.92 -0.58 -0.98
C LYS A 187 33.95 0.07 -1.94
N LYS A 188 34.38 1.17 -2.58
CA LYS A 188 33.56 1.78 -3.62
C LYS A 188 33.25 0.77 -4.72
N PRO A 189 31.97 0.75 -5.23
CA PRO A 189 31.63 -0.05 -6.39
C PRO A 189 32.46 0.35 -7.61
N LYS A 190 32.61 -0.58 -8.57
CA LYS A 190 33.37 -0.33 -9.78
C LYS A 190 32.78 0.75 -10.67
N ASP A 191 31.43 0.81 -10.74
CA ASP A 191 30.74 1.92 -11.41
C ASP A 191 30.54 3.06 -10.41
N PRO A 192 31.14 4.24 -10.64
CA PRO A 192 30.94 5.39 -9.78
C PRO A 192 29.46 5.83 -9.67
N LYS A 193 28.65 5.54 -10.68
CA LYS A 193 27.21 5.84 -10.65
C LYS A 193 26.46 5.06 -9.58
N ASP A 194 26.89 3.84 -9.30
CA ASP A 194 26.30 3.02 -8.23
C ASP A 194 26.55 3.67 -6.87
N PHE A 195 27.77 4.18 -6.63
CA PHE A 195 28.09 4.89 -5.41
C PHE A 195 27.26 6.17 -5.24
N GLU A 196 27.17 6.99 -6.29
CA GLU A 196 26.30 8.19 -6.29
C GLU A 196 24.83 7.85 -6.08
N ASN A 197 24.37 6.75 -6.68
CA ASN A 197 22.99 6.31 -6.52
C ASN A 197 22.71 5.86 -5.07
N ALA A 198 23.63 5.09 -4.47
CA ALA A 198 23.53 4.69 -3.07
C ALA A 198 23.48 5.91 -2.14
N GLN A 199 24.33 6.92 -2.37
CA GLN A 199 24.32 8.18 -1.62
C GLN A 199 22.98 8.91 -1.74
N LYS A 200 22.45 9.06 -2.96
CA LYS A 200 21.15 9.70 -3.20
C LYS A 200 20.01 8.96 -2.49
N CYS A 201 20.02 7.64 -2.53
CA CYS A 201 19.02 6.83 -1.83
C CYS A 201 19.11 7.02 -0.32
N VAL A 202 20.30 7.01 0.27
CA VAL A 202 20.46 7.23 1.73
C VAL A 202 19.99 8.60 2.16
N ILE A 203 20.36 9.66 1.44
CA ILE A 203 19.96 11.03 1.76
C ILE A 203 18.43 11.16 1.74
N ARG A 204 17.81 10.75 0.63
CA ARG A 204 16.37 10.83 0.44
C ARG A 204 15.61 9.97 1.47
N GLY A 205 16.05 8.73 1.70
CA GLY A 205 15.43 7.84 2.67
C GLY A 205 15.48 8.38 4.10
N LEU A 206 16.58 9.02 4.50
CA LEU A 206 16.70 9.68 5.81
C LEU A 206 15.71 10.84 5.94
N GLU A 207 15.57 11.69 4.93
CA GLU A 207 14.59 12.79 4.91
C GLU A 207 13.14 12.29 5.03
N GLU A 208 12.84 11.20 4.32
CA GLU A 208 11.52 10.56 4.37
C GLU A 208 11.23 9.96 5.75
N CYS A 209 12.19 9.22 6.33
CA CYS A 209 12.04 8.68 7.68
C CYS A 209 11.90 9.78 8.73
N GLU A 210 12.64 10.87 8.61
CA GLU A 210 12.50 12.03 9.52
C GLU A 210 11.14 12.70 9.39
N THR A 211 10.61 12.80 8.17
CA THR A 211 9.26 13.32 7.93
C THR A 211 8.21 12.39 8.55
N ALA A 212 8.36 11.07 8.39
CA ALA A 212 7.50 10.09 9.03
C ALA A 212 7.50 10.23 10.56
N ILE A 213 8.69 10.36 11.18
CA ILE A 213 8.85 10.51 12.63
C ILE A 213 8.25 11.83 13.13
N LYS A 214 8.34 12.92 12.36
CA LYS A 214 7.68 14.19 12.69
C LYS A 214 6.16 14.09 12.68
N LEU A 215 5.60 13.33 11.75
CA LEU A 215 4.15 13.10 11.65
C LEU A 215 3.64 12.13 12.72
N ASP A 216 4.38 11.06 12.98
CA ASP A 216 4.10 10.07 14.00
C ASP A 216 5.39 9.62 14.70
N PRO A 217 5.71 10.19 15.88
CA PRO A 217 6.91 9.83 16.65
C PRO A 217 6.93 8.37 17.15
N ASN A 218 5.80 7.68 17.06
CA ASN A 218 5.66 6.29 17.47
C ASN A 218 5.65 5.31 16.28
N ASN A 219 5.94 5.79 15.07
CA ASN A 219 6.05 4.94 13.89
C ASN A 219 7.32 4.06 13.98
N GLU A 220 7.15 2.81 14.41
CA GLU A 220 8.23 1.83 14.59
C GLU A 220 9.01 1.61 13.28
N SER A 221 8.30 1.49 12.15
CA SER A 221 8.92 1.27 10.84
C SER A 221 9.84 2.42 10.42
N ALA A 222 9.42 3.67 10.67
CA ALA A 222 10.24 4.84 10.37
C ALA A 222 11.55 4.86 11.17
N TRP A 223 11.51 4.52 12.46
CA TRP A 223 12.70 4.40 13.30
C TRP A 223 13.61 3.25 12.86
N SER A 224 13.03 2.11 12.48
CA SER A 224 13.78 0.95 11.98
C SER A 224 14.49 1.26 10.67
N TYR A 225 13.79 1.86 9.69
CA TYR A 225 14.41 2.25 8.42
C TYR A 225 15.41 3.38 8.59
N LYS A 226 15.18 4.34 9.48
CA LYS A 226 16.19 5.37 9.83
C LYS A 226 17.46 4.72 10.37
N THR A 227 17.35 3.71 11.24
CA THR A 227 18.49 2.96 11.74
C THR A 227 19.27 2.32 10.60
N ASN A 228 18.58 1.60 9.72
CA ASN A 228 19.20 0.91 8.60
C ASN A 228 19.88 1.87 7.62
N LEU A 229 19.24 2.99 7.30
CA LEU A 229 19.79 4.05 6.44
C LEU A 229 21.03 4.72 7.04
N LEU A 230 21.06 4.92 8.36
CA LEU A 230 22.26 5.43 9.05
C LEU A 230 23.42 4.43 9.00
N LEU A 231 23.12 3.13 9.08
CA LEU A 231 24.14 2.09 8.88
C LEU A 231 24.64 2.09 7.43
N GLU A 232 23.78 2.28 6.44
CA GLU A 232 24.19 2.47 5.05
C GLU A 232 25.06 3.73 4.88
N ALA A 233 24.68 4.85 5.50
CA ALA A 233 25.49 6.07 5.52
C ALA A 233 26.89 5.82 6.11
N ALA A 234 26.99 5.02 7.16
CA ALA A 234 28.28 4.63 7.75
C ALA A 234 29.14 3.80 6.79
N LYS A 235 28.54 2.86 6.02
CA LYS A 235 29.24 2.11 4.97
C LYS A 235 29.78 3.03 3.87
N LEU A 236 28.95 3.99 3.41
CA LEU A 236 29.34 4.97 2.39
C LEU A 236 30.47 5.89 2.88
N ALA A 237 30.40 6.34 4.15
CA ALA A 237 31.46 7.12 4.78
C ALA A 237 32.78 6.32 4.90
N GLU A 238 32.70 5.01 5.17
CA GLU A 238 33.88 4.11 5.14
C GLU A 238 34.51 4.06 3.75
N MET A 239 33.68 3.90 2.70
CA MET A 239 34.15 3.89 1.31
C MET A 239 34.84 5.20 0.89
N ASP A 240 34.44 6.32 1.48
CA ASP A 240 35.03 7.64 1.28
C ASP A 240 36.27 7.91 2.21
N GLY A 241 36.61 6.98 3.09
CA GLY A 241 37.69 7.16 4.06
C GLY A 241 37.37 8.15 5.19
N GLN A 242 36.10 8.45 5.42
CA GLN A 242 35.63 9.46 6.39
C GLN A 242 35.33 8.80 7.75
N ALA A 243 36.38 8.40 8.47
CA ALA A 243 36.26 7.65 9.72
C ALA A 243 35.38 8.33 10.80
N ASP A 244 35.50 9.66 10.95
CA ASP A 244 34.72 10.42 11.92
C ASP A 244 33.22 10.43 11.57
N GLN A 245 32.89 10.59 10.30
CA GLN A 245 31.50 10.53 9.85
C GLN A 245 30.90 9.12 10.00
N LYS A 246 31.69 8.08 9.68
CA LYS A 246 31.27 6.70 9.96
C LYS A 246 30.90 6.50 11.42
N ALA A 247 31.77 6.92 12.35
CA ALA A 247 31.53 6.80 13.78
C ALA A 247 30.27 7.61 14.23
N GLN A 248 30.07 8.79 13.65
CA GLN A 248 28.89 9.61 13.91
C GLN A 248 27.60 8.94 13.46
N TYR A 249 27.57 8.40 12.24
CA TYR A 249 26.39 7.67 11.72
C TYR A 249 26.10 6.41 12.54
N GLN A 250 27.13 5.65 12.93
CA GLN A 250 26.95 4.48 13.80
C GLN A 250 26.32 4.86 15.15
N LYS A 251 26.78 5.94 15.79
CA LYS A 251 26.19 6.45 17.03
C LYS A 251 24.74 6.88 16.86
N GLN A 252 24.40 7.56 15.75
CA GLN A 252 23.03 7.95 15.45
C GLN A 252 22.14 6.71 15.20
N ALA A 253 22.67 5.70 14.50
CA ALA A 253 21.98 4.44 14.27
C ALA A 253 21.66 3.71 15.58
N GLU A 254 22.60 3.71 16.54
CA GLU A 254 22.35 3.12 17.87
C GLU A 254 21.21 3.81 18.60
N VAL A 255 21.13 5.14 18.57
CA VAL A 255 20.03 5.91 19.19
C VAL A 255 18.71 5.60 18.51
N ALA A 256 18.65 5.61 17.18
CA ALA A 256 17.44 5.30 16.43
C ALA A 256 17.00 3.84 16.65
N GLY A 257 17.95 2.90 16.67
CA GLY A 257 17.67 1.49 16.92
C GLY A 257 17.12 1.21 18.31
N LYS A 258 17.61 1.90 19.35
CA LYS A 258 17.06 1.81 20.70
C LYS A 258 15.58 2.27 20.72
N ARG A 259 15.26 3.35 20.02
CA ARG A 259 13.86 3.81 19.95
C ARG A 259 12.98 2.80 19.19
N ALA A 260 13.44 2.28 18.05
CA ALA A 260 12.73 1.24 17.32
C ALA A 260 12.46 0.00 18.19
N ALA A 261 13.47 -0.48 18.91
CA ALA A 261 13.33 -1.62 19.82
C ALA A 261 12.32 -1.36 20.96
N THR A 262 12.31 -0.16 21.54
CA THR A 262 11.32 0.22 22.54
C THR A 262 9.90 0.17 21.98
N LEU A 263 9.67 0.72 20.78
CA LEU A 263 8.36 0.71 20.15
C LEU A 263 7.90 -0.71 19.79
N ALA A 264 8.80 -1.55 19.30
CA ALA A 264 8.52 -2.97 19.05
C ALA A 264 8.08 -3.71 20.32
N GLU A 265 8.75 -3.46 21.45
CA GLU A 265 8.40 -4.05 22.73
C GLU A 265 7.04 -3.54 23.25
N GLU A 266 6.76 -2.24 23.10
CA GLU A 266 5.45 -1.66 23.44
C GLU A 266 4.33 -2.27 22.58
N ARG A 267 4.55 -2.48 21.29
CA ARG A 267 3.59 -3.14 20.40
C ARG A 267 3.34 -4.58 20.82
N ARG A 268 4.40 -5.36 21.06
CA ARG A 268 4.29 -6.75 21.50
C ARG A 268 3.46 -6.87 22.79
N LYS A 269 3.73 -6.03 23.80
CA LYS A 269 2.96 -6.03 25.04
C LYS A 269 1.47 -5.70 24.84
N LYS A 270 1.15 -4.80 23.92
CA LYS A 270 -0.24 -4.48 23.59
C LYS A 270 -0.94 -5.66 22.89
N GLU A 271 -0.25 -6.35 21.97
CA GLU A 271 -0.76 -7.53 21.29
C GLU A 271 -1.03 -8.67 22.28
N GLU A 272 -0.07 -8.98 23.18
CA GLU A 272 -0.21 -9.99 24.23
C GLU A 272 -1.39 -9.67 25.18
N ALA A 273 -1.54 -8.39 25.57
CA ALA A 273 -2.66 -7.96 26.42
C ALA A 273 -4.02 -8.08 25.72
N ALA A 274 -4.08 -7.77 24.42
CA ALA A 274 -5.29 -7.92 23.61
C ALA A 274 -5.69 -9.39 23.43
N GLU A 275 -4.72 -10.27 23.18
CA GLU A 275 -4.95 -11.72 23.09
C GLU A 275 -5.44 -12.30 24.43
N ALA A 276 -4.82 -11.90 25.55
CA ALA A 276 -5.26 -12.33 26.88
C ALA A 276 -6.69 -11.87 27.20
N ALA A 277 -7.05 -10.64 26.81
CA ALA A 277 -8.41 -10.12 26.96
C ALA A 277 -9.44 -10.88 26.12
N ALA A 278 -9.06 -11.25 24.86
CA ALA A 278 -9.93 -12.01 23.97
C ALA A 278 -10.11 -13.48 24.40
N ALA A 279 -9.12 -14.05 25.11
CA ALA A 279 -9.17 -15.43 25.62
C ALA A 279 -9.95 -15.53 26.95
N SER A 280 -10.27 -14.42 27.62
CA SER A 280 -11.05 -14.44 28.86
C SER A 280 -12.53 -14.68 28.54
N PRO A 281 -13.17 -15.72 29.08
CA PRO A 281 -14.59 -15.96 28.85
C PRO A 281 -15.41 -14.78 29.37
N THR A 282 -16.27 -14.23 28.53
CA THR A 282 -17.28 -13.25 28.94
C THR A 282 -18.16 -13.87 30.02
N PRO A 283 -18.43 -13.18 31.15
CA PRO A 283 -19.23 -13.69 32.23
C PRO A 283 -20.68 -13.93 31.86
#